data_6b9d043c243a3bd742c1880e45b7f62f
#
_entry.id   6b9d043c243a3bd742c1880e45b7f62f
#
_cell.length_a   1.000
_cell.length_b   1.000
_cell.length_c   1.000
_cell.angle_alpha   90.00
_cell.angle_beta   90.00
_cell.angle_gamma   90.00
#
_symmetry.space_group_name_H-M   'P 1'
#
loop_
_entity.id
_entity.type
_entity.pdbx_description
1 polymer ?
#
loop_
_entity_poly.entity_id
_entity_poly.type
_entity_poly.pdbx_seq_one_letter_code
_entity_poly.pdbx_strand_id
1 'polypeptide(L)'
;RSTQRRSSAASDVYKRQTTWCVFYPDEGSSRPSLLLLDVKKGRWDFPELKREAYKQYQYWDPDTVIVEAKASGLPLTDELRHSGIPVVNYSPGKGQDKIARVNAVAPMLESGMVYVPDTRWADELVEECAAFPFGDHDDLVDSTTQALMRYRQGGFIGLESDDDLQENYPRRLREYY
;
A
#
# COMPACT_ATOMS: atom_id res chain seq x y z
N ARG A 1 40.75 -31.54 -0.14
CA ARG A 1 39.26 -31.41 -0.02
C ARG A 1 38.94 -29.95 0.08
N SER A 2 38.47 -29.38 -1.02
CA SER A 2 38.07 -28.00 -1.16
C SER A 2 36.62 -27.88 -0.61
N THR A 3 36.45 -27.16 0.49
CA THR A 3 35.14 -26.84 1.07
C THR A 3 34.58 -25.66 0.30
N GLN A 4 33.73 -25.95 -0.66
CA GLN A 4 33.01 -24.94 -1.42
C GLN A 4 31.94 -24.31 -0.46
N ARG A 5 32.24 -23.13 0.09
CA ARG A 5 31.25 -22.30 0.76
C ARG A 5 30.23 -21.88 -0.30
N ARG A 6 29.07 -22.45 -0.27
CA ARG A 6 27.88 -21.89 -0.93
C ARG A 6 27.55 -20.60 -0.21
N SER A 7 28.00 -19.50 -0.75
CA SER A 7 27.45 -18.18 -0.49
C SER A 7 26.03 -18.19 -1.04
N SER A 8 25.02 -18.32 -0.19
CA SER A 8 23.68 -17.95 -0.57
C SER A 8 23.70 -16.43 -0.71
N ALA A 9 23.79 -15.95 -1.94
CA ALA A 9 23.52 -14.56 -2.25
C ALA A 9 22.06 -14.30 -1.84
N ALA A 10 21.86 -13.74 -0.64
CA ALA A 10 20.62 -13.05 -0.33
C ALA A 10 20.50 -11.95 -1.39
N SER A 11 19.50 -12.06 -2.26
CA SER A 11 19.29 -11.04 -3.27
C SER A 11 18.91 -9.77 -2.56
N ASP A 12 19.80 -8.79 -2.55
CA ASP A 12 19.53 -7.41 -2.16
C ASP A 12 18.48 -6.86 -3.13
N VAL A 13 17.21 -7.06 -2.79
CA VAL A 13 16.12 -6.56 -3.59
C VAL A 13 15.74 -5.17 -3.05
N TYR A 14 15.69 -4.22 -3.95
CA TYR A 14 15.18 -2.89 -3.65
C TYR A 14 13.76 -3.04 -3.07
N LYS A 15 13.51 -2.43 -1.91
CA LYS A 15 12.20 -2.43 -1.26
C LYS A 15 11.72 -1.01 -1.09
N ARG A 16 10.43 -0.82 -1.31
CA ARG A 16 9.75 0.45 -1.14
C ARG A 16 8.47 0.24 -0.36
N GLN A 17 8.14 1.19 0.49
CA GLN A 17 6.90 1.20 1.25
C GLN A 17 6.34 2.61 1.32
N THR A 18 5.02 2.72 1.44
CA THR A 18 4.30 3.97 1.60
C THR A 18 3.43 3.89 2.85
N THR A 19 3.30 5.00 3.56
CA THR A 19 2.43 5.14 4.73
C THR A 19 1.36 6.17 4.43
N TRP A 20 0.11 5.82 4.71
CA TRP A 20 -1.06 6.62 4.39
C TRP A 20 -2.00 6.75 5.57
N CYS A 21 -2.72 7.86 5.65
CA CYS A 21 -3.83 8.00 6.58
C CYS A 21 -5.08 8.55 5.88
N VAL A 22 -6.23 8.33 6.55
CA VAL A 22 -7.48 8.98 6.24
C VAL A 22 -7.55 10.28 7.03
N PHE A 23 -7.98 11.36 6.40
CA PHE A 23 -8.21 12.64 7.06
C PHE A 23 -9.38 13.39 6.42
N TYR A 24 -9.86 14.40 7.11
CA TYR A 24 -10.90 15.30 6.60
C TYR A 24 -10.23 16.65 6.28
N PRO A 25 -10.22 17.09 5.00
CA PRO A 25 -9.45 18.28 4.59
C PRO A 25 -9.98 19.58 5.18
N ASP A 26 -11.28 19.65 5.48
CA ASP A 26 -11.93 20.83 6.05
C ASP A 26 -12.81 20.46 7.25
N GLU A 27 -12.99 21.38 8.22
CA GLU A 27 -13.84 21.17 9.41
C GLU A 27 -15.31 20.87 9.08
N GLY A 28 -15.77 21.17 7.86
CA GLY A 28 -17.14 20.87 7.38
C GLY A 28 -17.20 19.76 6.34
N SER A 29 -16.08 19.14 6.01
CA SER A 29 -16.04 18.09 4.99
C SER A 29 -16.72 16.83 5.52
N SER A 30 -17.76 16.38 4.81
CA SER A 30 -18.42 15.10 5.08
C SER A 30 -17.69 13.91 4.45
N ARG A 31 -16.69 14.15 3.59
CA ARG A 31 -15.98 13.11 2.84
C ARG A 31 -14.52 13.02 3.28
N PRO A 32 -14.08 11.84 3.67
CA PRO A 32 -12.68 11.61 4.00
C PRO A 32 -11.82 11.62 2.74
N SER A 33 -10.58 12.03 2.92
CA SER A 33 -9.52 12.04 1.90
C SER A 33 -8.33 11.23 2.39
N LEU A 34 -7.37 10.95 1.52
CA LEU A 34 -6.14 10.23 1.83
C LEU A 34 -4.94 11.16 1.81
N LEU A 35 -4.08 11.02 2.79
CA LEU A 35 -2.81 11.73 2.87
C LEU A 35 -1.65 10.75 2.92
N LEU A 36 -0.69 10.96 2.02
CA LEU A 36 0.60 10.29 2.08
C LEU A 36 1.42 10.86 3.24
N LEU A 37 1.80 10.01 4.19
CA LEU A 37 2.58 10.41 5.36
C LEU A 37 4.07 10.20 5.18
N ASP A 38 4.47 9.12 4.52
CA ASP A 38 5.89 8.77 4.36
C ASP A 38 6.13 7.82 3.19
N VAL A 39 7.33 7.90 2.63
CA VAL A 39 7.86 6.95 1.65
C VAL A 39 9.23 6.48 2.13
N LYS A 40 9.39 5.18 2.33
CA LYS A 40 10.69 4.57 2.63
C LYS A 40 11.15 3.71 1.47
N LYS A 41 12.43 3.85 1.13
CA LYS A 41 13.09 3.06 0.10
C LYS A 41 14.49 2.65 0.55
N GLY A 42 14.89 1.45 0.21
CA GLY A 42 16.23 0.95 0.53
C GLY A 42 16.49 -0.43 -0.03
N ARG A 43 17.75 -0.78 -0.04
CA ARG A 43 18.19 -2.14 -0.25
C ARG A 43 18.41 -2.77 1.11
N TRP A 44 17.53 -3.69 1.46
CA TRP A 44 17.60 -4.35 2.76
C TRP A 44 17.71 -5.86 2.56
N ASP A 45 18.57 -6.48 3.31
CA ASP A 45 18.47 -7.91 3.56
C ASP A 45 17.23 -8.20 4.43
N PHE A 46 16.89 -9.47 4.62
CA PHE A 46 15.68 -9.81 5.38
C PHE A 46 15.69 -9.32 6.83
N PRO A 47 16.79 -9.45 7.61
CA PRO A 47 16.89 -8.90 8.95
C PRO A 47 16.75 -7.37 9.00
N GLU A 48 17.30 -6.67 8.03
CA GLU A 48 17.19 -5.21 7.91
C GLU A 48 15.77 -4.79 7.57
N LEU A 49 15.15 -5.46 6.59
CA LEU A 49 13.76 -5.23 6.20
C LEU A 49 12.81 -5.38 7.40
N LYS A 50 12.99 -6.44 8.19
CA LYS A 50 12.22 -6.67 9.41
C LYS A 50 12.40 -5.52 10.41
N ARG A 51 13.65 -5.10 10.66
CA ARG A 51 13.93 -3.98 11.58
C ARG A 51 13.32 -2.68 11.09
N GLU A 52 13.40 -2.40 9.78
CA GLU A 52 12.83 -1.18 9.22
C GLU A 52 11.31 -1.19 9.27
N ALA A 53 10.66 -2.29 8.91
CA ALA A 53 9.22 -2.45 9.04
C ALA A 53 8.74 -2.25 10.49
N TYR A 54 9.47 -2.79 11.47
CA TYR A 54 9.17 -2.62 12.89
C TYR A 54 9.31 -1.17 13.34
N LYS A 55 10.38 -0.46 12.92
CA LYS A 55 10.58 0.97 13.22
C LYS A 55 9.46 1.83 12.65
N GLN A 56 9.05 1.55 11.40
CA GLN A 56 7.97 2.28 10.75
C GLN A 56 6.64 2.06 11.47
N TYR A 57 6.37 0.82 11.88
CA TYR A 57 5.21 0.49 12.69
C TYR A 57 5.20 1.25 14.03
N GLN A 58 6.32 1.25 14.75
CA GLN A 58 6.44 1.98 16.02
C GLN A 58 6.31 3.51 15.87
N TYR A 59 6.75 4.05 14.76
CA TYR A 59 6.74 5.49 14.51
C TYR A 59 5.35 6.00 14.10
N TRP A 60 4.67 5.27 13.24
CA TRP A 60 3.40 5.70 12.67
C TRP A 60 2.17 5.09 13.35
N ASP A 61 2.35 4.03 14.13
CA ASP A 61 1.29 3.26 14.82
C ASP A 61 0.07 2.98 13.92
N PRO A 62 0.26 2.37 12.75
CA PRO A 62 -0.83 2.19 11.79
C PRO A 62 -1.79 1.09 12.25
N ASP A 63 -3.07 1.24 11.95
CA ASP A 63 -4.10 0.22 12.19
C ASP A 63 -3.81 -1.10 11.45
N THR A 64 -3.11 -1.03 10.33
CA THR A 64 -2.83 -2.21 9.50
C THR A 64 -1.56 -2.03 8.68
N VAL A 65 -0.75 -3.07 8.62
CA VAL A 65 0.39 -3.19 7.71
C VAL A 65 0.00 -4.12 6.56
N ILE A 66 0.17 -3.67 5.32
CA ILE A 66 -0.09 -4.47 4.12
C ILE A 66 1.23 -5.02 3.60
N VAL A 67 1.31 -6.33 3.41
CA VAL A 67 2.49 -6.99 2.88
C VAL A 67 2.10 -7.82 1.66
N GLU A 68 2.77 -7.61 0.54
CA GLU A 68 2.55 -8.44 -0.65
C GLU A 68 3.02 -9.88 -0.40
N ALA A 69 2.13 -10.85 -0.64
CA ALA A 69 2.36 -12.27 -0.37
C ALA A 69 3.24 -12.93 -1.46
N LYS A 70 4.42 -12.36 -1.72
CA LYS A 70 5.40 -12.89 -2.67
C LYS A 70 6.78 -13.01 -2.01
N ALA A 71 7.58 -13.98 -2.43
CA ALA A 71 8.98 -14.17 -2.03
C ALA A 71 9.23 -13.87 -0.53
N SER A 72 9.89 -12.75 -0.21
CA SER A 72 10.21 -12.34 1.17
C SER A 72 8.99 -11.83 1.97
N GLY A 73 7.83 -11.62 1.35
CA GLY A 73 6.64 -11.07 2.02
C GLY A 73 6.00 -12.04 3.01
N LEU A 74 5.90 -13.32 2.67
CA LEU A 74 5.32 -14.30 3.60
C LEU A 74 6.15 -14.47 4.87
N PRO A 75 7.48 -14.70 4.82
CA PRO A 75 8.30 -14.74 6.04
C PRO A 75 8.25 -13.43 6.84
N LEU A 76 8.20 -12.27 6.18
CA LEU A 76 8.06 -10.98 6.85
C LEU A 76 6.72 -10.88 7.58
N THR A 77 5.64 -11.32 6.95
CA THR A 77 4.31 -11.35 7.57
C THR A 77 4.30 -12.15 8.86
N ASP A 78 4.87 -13.37 8.84
CA ASP A 78 4.91 -14.24 9.99
C ASP A 78 5.71 -13.60 11.14
N GLU A 79 6.87 -13.04 10.85
CA GLU A 79 7.70 -12.34 11.83
C GLU A 79 7.02 -11.12 12.45
N LEU A 80 6.35 -10.28 11.64
CA LEU A 80 5.63 -9.11 12.13
C LEU A 80 4.42 -9.51 12.99
N ARG A 81 3.66 -10.53 12.58
CA ARG A 81 2.54 -11.07 13.37
C ARG A 81 2.98 -11.65 14.72
N HIS A 82 4.10 -12.37 14.76
CA HIS A 82 4.68 -12.84 16.01
C HIS A 82 5.07 -11.69 16.95
N SER A 83 5.38 -10.52 16.39
CA SER A 83 5.65 -9.30 17.15
C SER A 83 4.38 -8.52 17.54
N GLY A 84 3.18 -9.06 17.28
CA GLY A 84 1.90 -8.43 17.60
C GLY A 84 1.44 -7.36 16.61
N ILE A 85 2.09 -7.23 15.45
CA ILE A 85 1.74 -6.23 14.44
C ILE A 85 0.55 -6.74 13.59
N PRO A 86 -0.50 -5.93 13.39
CA PRO A 86 -1.64 -6.30 12.56
C PRO A 86 -1.26 -6.29 11.08
N VAL A 87 -0.99 -7.46 10.50
CA VAL A 87 -0.57 -7.61 9.10
C VAL A 87 -1.64 -8.28 8.28
N VAL A 88 -1.95 -7.66 7.14
CA VAL A 88 -2.80 -8.21 6.07
C VAL A 88 -1.93 -8.54 4.86
N ASN A 89 -2.07 -9.76 4.36
CA ASN A 89 -1.40 -10.16 3.13
C ASN A 89 -2.21 -9.69 1.92
N TYR A 90 -1.52 -9.06 0.99
CA TYR A 90 -2.06 -8.71 -0.31
C TYR A 90 -1.57 -9.72 -1.35
N SER A 91 -2.51 -10.34 -2.05
CA SER A 91 -2.24 -11.21 -3.19
C SER A 91 -3.07 -10.72 -4.37
N PRO A 92 -2.43 -10.24 -5.45
CA PRO A 92 -3.17 -9.85 -6.65
C PRO A 92 -3.97 -11.04 -7.18
N GLY A 93 -5.25 -10.84 -7.46
CA GLY A 93 -6.10 -11.84 -8.08
C GLY A 93 -5.70 -12.14 -9.53
N LYS A 94 -6.18 -13.26 -10.07
CA LYS A 94 -6.03 -13.55 -11.51
C LYS A 94 -6.69 -12.42 -12.32
N GLY A 95 -5.95 -11.84 -13.28
CA GLY A 95 -6.42 -10.73 -14.11
C GLY A 95 -6.28 -9.33 -13.47
N GLN A 96 -5.77 -9.24 -12.26
CA GLN A 96 -5.38 -7.96 -11.64
C GLN A 96 -3.91 -7.67 -11.91
N ASP A 97 -3.58 -7.42 -13.17
CA ASP A 97 -2.26 -6.89 -13.52
C ASP A 97 -2.08 -5.46 -12.98
N LYS A 98 -0.87 -4.93 -13.08
CA LYS A 98 -0.56 -3.58 -12.56
C LYS A 98 -1.43 -2.51 -13.19
N ILE A 99 -1.69 -2.58 -14.50
CA ILE A 99 -2.52 -1.61 -15.23
C ILE A 99 -3.96 -1.64 -14.71
N ALA A 100 -4.53 -2.83 -14.53
CA ALA A 100 -5.87 -2.97 -13.97
C ALA A 100 -5.98 -2.38 -12.55
N ARG A 101 -4.93 -2.56 -11.71
CA ARG A 101 -4.89 -1.95 -10.36
C ARG A 101 -4.81 -0.43 -10.40
N VAL A 102 -3.97 0.13 -11.26
CA VAL A 102 -3.89 1.58 -11.44
C VAL A 102 -5.22 2.14 -11.92
N ASN A 103 -5.85 1.52 -12.92
CA ASN A 103 -7.16 1.93 -13.40
C ASN A 103 -8.26 1.86 -12.32
N ALA A 104 -8.17 0.89 -11.41
CA ALA A 104 -9.13 0.75 -10.31
C ALA A 104 -9.04 1.89 -9.28
N VAL A 105 -7.88 2.54 -9.14
CA VAL A 105 -7.66 3.65 -8.19
C VAL A 105 -7.59 5.01 -8.87
N ALA A 106 -7.46 5.08 -10.19
CA ALA A 106 -7.40 6.32 -10.95
C ALA A 106 -8.55 7.29 -10.60
N PRO A 107 -9.82 6.86 -10.45
CA PRO A 107 -10.90 7.75 -10.06
C PRO A 107 -10.69 8.45 -8.71
N MET A 108 -9.96 7.84 -7.78
CA MET A 108 -9.63 8.47 -6.50
C MET A 108 -8.62 9.61 -6.67
N LEU A 109 -7.67 9.44 -7.60
CA LEU A 109 -6.70 10.49 -7.96
C LEU A 109 -7.38 11.62 -8.73
N GLU A 110 -8.24 11.29 -9.69
CA GLU A 110 -8.98 12.25 -10.52
C GLU A 110 -9.97 13.09 -9.71
N SER A 111 -10.57 12.52 -8.67
CA SER A 111 -11.49 13.24 -7.77
C SER A 111 -10.80 14.22 -6.82
N GLY A 112 -9.46 14.25 -6.78
CA GLY A 112 -8.68 15.13 -5.91
C GLY A 112 -8.70 14.74 -4.43
N MET A 113 -9.11 13.51 -4.08
CA MET A 113 -9.14 13.06 -2.69
C MET A 113 -7.82 12.49 -2.18
N VAL A 114 -6.79 12.43 -3.01
CA VAL A 114 -5.45 11.94 -2.64
C VAL A 114 -4.50 13.11 -2.52
N TYR A 115 -3.98 13.32 -1.33
CA TYR A 115 -3.07 14.39 -0.99
C TYR A 115 -1.65 13.86 -0.76
N VAL A 116 -0.68 14.62 -1.22
CA VAL A 116 0.73 14.37 -0.98
C VAL A 116 1.38 15.64 -0.42
N PRO A 117 2.33 15.54 0.52
CA PRO A 117 3.02 16.72 1.03
C PRO A 117 3.97 17.31 -0.02
N ASP A 118 4.19 18.63 0.05
CA ASP A 118 5.16 19.32 -0.79
C ASP A 118 6.58 19.02 -0.30
N THR A 119 7.10 17.85 -0.72
CA THR A 119 8.42 17.36 -0.33
C THR A 119 9.04 16.56 -1.46
N ARG A 120 10.37 16.63 -1.57
CA ARG A 120 11.11 15.93 -2.61
C ARG A 120 10.83 14.41 -2.67
N TRP A 121 10.66 13.76 -1.53
CA TRP A 121 10.38 12.32 -1.50
C TRP A 121 8.95 11.99 -1.96
N ALA A 122 8.01 12.92 -1.80
CA ALA A 122 6.65 12.77 -2.34
C ALA A 122 6.64 13.02 -3.84
N ASP A 123 7.42 13.99 -4.35
CA ASP A 123 7.57 14.23 -5.78
C ASP A 123 8.06 12.97 -6.52
N GLU A 124 9.01 12.23 -5.95
CA GLU A 124 9.49 10.98 -6.52
C GLU A 124 8.38 9.92 -6.69
N LEU A 125 7.42 9.86 -5.78
CA LEU A 125 6.25 8.99 -5.90
C LEU A 125 5.32 9.48 -7.02
N VAL A 126 5.07 10.78 -7.07
CA VAL A 126 4.23 11.38 -8.10
C VAL A 126 4.83 11.17 -9.49
N GLU A 127 6.14 11.39 -9.65
CA GLU A 127 6.87 11.17 -10.90
C GLU A 127 6.82 9.71 -11.34
N GLU A 128 7.01 8.74 -10.40
CA GLU A 128 6.93 7.32 -10.72
C GLU A 128 5.51 6.91 -11.15
N CYS A 129 4.49 7.43 -10.46
CA CYS A 129 3.10 7.20 -10.85
C CYS A 129 2.76 7.82 -12.21
N ALA A 130 3.25 9.02 -12.50
CA ALA A 130 3.01 9.70 -13.76
C ALA A 130 3.74 9.04 -14.95
N ALA A 131 4.90 8.43 -14.70
CA ALA A 131 5.67 7.72 -15.73
C ALA A 131 5.11 6.32 -16.04
N PHE A 132 4.27 5.77 -15.16
CA PHE A 132 3.70 4.43 -15.36
C PHE A 132 2.76 4.40 -16.59
N PRO A 133 2.79 3.37 -17.46
CA PRO A 133 3.54 2.10 -17.32
C PRO A 133 4.95 2.10 -17.96
N PHE A 134 5.45 3.23 -18.42
CA PHE A 134 6.68 3.34 -19.23
C PHE A 134 7.92 3.73 -18.42
N GLY A 135 7.78 3.95 -17.12
CA GLY A 135 8.88 4.28 -16.23
C GLY A 135 9.81 3.09 -15.93
N ASP A 136 11.06 3.37 -15.55
CA ASP A 136 12.06 2.36 -15.19
C ASP A 136 11.75 1.65 -13.87
N HIS A 137 10.91 2.24 -13.04
CA HIS A 137 10.50 1.75 -11.73
C HIS A 137 8.98 1.82 -11.56
N ASP A 138 8.43 0.88 -10.81
CA ASP A 138 7.00 0.79 -10.55
C ASP A 138 6.64 0.26 -9.13
N ASP A 139 7.63 0.20 -8.25
CA ASP A 139 7.43 -0.32 -6.89
C ASP A 139 6.61 0.64 -6.01
N LEU A 140 6.75 1.97 -6.20
CA LEU A 140 5.91 2.96 -5.52
C LEU A 140 4.49 2.95 -6.06
N VAL A 141 4.32 2.70 -7.36
CA VAL A 141 2.99 2.50 -7.97
C VAL A 141 2.31 1.29 -7.34
N ASP A 142 3.04 0.17 -7.17
CA ASP A 142 2.48 -1.03 -6.54
C ASP A 142 2.07 -0.77 -5.09
N SER A 143 2.93 -0.17 -4.27
CA SER A 143 2.60 0.10 -2.87
C SER A 143 1.45 1.11 -2.72
N THR A 144 1.41 2.14 -3.56
CA THR A 144 0.34 3.14 -3.59
C THR A 144 -0.99 2.50 -3.98
N THR A 145 -1.04 1.77 -5.10
CA THR A 145 -2.28 1.14 -5.56
C THR A 145 -2.83 0.14 -4.55
N GLN A 146 -1.97 -0.63 -3.87
CA GLN A 146 -2.38 -1.54 -2.80
C GLN A 146 -3.02 -0.80 -1.62
N ALA A 147 -2.43 0.32 -1.19
CA ALA A 147 -2.98 1.15 -0.13
C ALA A 147 -4.34 1.76 -0.52
N LEU A 148 -4.42 2.43 -1.68
CA LEU A 148 -5.65 3.05 -2.16
C LEU A 148 -6.79 2.03 -2.35
N MET A 149 -6.49 0.87 -2.93
CA MET A 149 -7.47 -0.22 -3.06
C MET A 149 -7.97 -0.70 -1.70
N ARG A 150 -7.08 -0.82 -0.71
CA ARG A 150 -7.45 -1.23 0.65
C ARG A 150 -8.42 -0.25 1.30
N TYR A 151 -8.15 1.05 1.16
CA TYR A 151 -9.05 2.08 1.70
C TYR A 151 -10.42 2.06 1.02
N ARG A 152 -10.46 1.93 -0.30
CA ARG A 152 -11.73 1.85 -1.04
C ARG A 152 -12.51 0.57 -0.72
N GLN A 153 -11.88 -0.59 -0.77
CA GLN A 153 -12.52 -1.88 -0.50
C GLN A 153 -12.93 -2.04 0.97
N GLY A 154 -12.21 -1.41 1.88
CA GLY A 154 -12.54 -1.37 3.31
C GLY A 154 -13.69 -0.43 3.66
N GLY A 155 -14.19 0.36 2.70
CA GLY A 155 -15.26 1.33 2.93
C GLY A 155 -14.83 2.56 3.72
N PHE A 156 -13.52 2.82 3.83
CA PHE A 156 -12.99 4.02 4.49
C PHE A 156 -13.15 5.26 3.60
N ILE A 157 -13.16 5.07 2.29
CA ILE A 157 -13.32 6.12 1.28
C ILE A 157 -14.32 5.65 0.23
N GLY A 158 -15.29 6.51 -0.12
CA GLY A 158 -16.25 6.34 -1.20
C GLY A 158 -16.09 7.42 -2.27
N LEU A 159 -16.33 7.07 -3.52
CA LEU A 159 -16.46 8.01 -4.62
C LEU A 159 -17.92 8.46 -4.72
N GLU A 160 -18.16 9.64 -5.32
CA GLU A 160 -19.55 10.10 -5.60
C GLU A 160 -20.33 9.08 -6.43
N SER A 161 -19.66 8.46 -7.40
CA SER A 161 -20.24 7.38 -8.21
C SER A 161 -20.62 6.13 -7.42
N ASP A 162 -20.07 5.94 -6.23
CA ASP A 162 -20.43 4.80 -5.37
C ASP A 162 -21.76 5.04 -4.65
N ASP A 163 -22.13 6.31 -4.39
CA ASP A 163 -23.40 6.70 -3.77
C ASP A 163 -24.58 6.43 -4.71
N ASP A 164 -24.43 6.73 -6.01
CA ASP A 164 -25.43 6.44 -7.04
C ASP A 164 -25.69 4.93 -7.17
N LEU A 165 -24.65 4.10 -6.97
CA LEU A 165 -24.77 2.66 -6.98
C LEU A 165 -25.48 2.12 -5.73
N GLN A 166 -25.32 2.79 -4.57
CA GLN A 166 -25.99 2.38 -3.33
C GLN A 166 -27.50 2.71 -3.33
N GLU A 167 -27.92 3.82 -3.94
CA GLU A 167 -29.35 4.12 -4.12
C GLU A 167 -30.05 3.10 -5.01
N ASN A 168 -29.38 2.61 -6.07
CA ASN A 168 -29.93 1.66 -7.01
C ASN A 168 -29.86 0.19 -6.52
N TYR A 169 -28.91 -0.13 -5.63
CA TYR A 169 -28.69 -1.47 -5.09
C TYR A 169 -28.42 -1.42 -3.57
N PRO A 170 -29.47 -1.25 -2.72
CA PRO A 170 -29.30 -1.23 -1.27
C PRO A 170 -28.63 -2.53 -0.81
N ARG A 171 -27.52 -2.40 -0.08
CA ARG A 171 -26.81 -3.55 0.51
C ARG A 171 -27.79 -4.30 1.41
N ARG A 172 -28.11 -5.55 1.11
CA ARG A 172 -28.75 -6.44 2.06
C ARG A 172 -27.77 -6.65 3.20
N LEU A 173 -28.06 -6.03 4.36
CA LEU A 173 -27.39 -6.38 5.61
C LEU A 173 -27.60 -7.88 5.83
N ARG A 174 -26.55 -8.66 5.74
CA ARG A 174 -26.58 -10.03 6.26
C ARG A 174 -26.54 -9.90 7.78
N GLU A 175 -27.68 -10.04 8.39
CA GLU A 175 -27.77 -10.31 9.82
C GLU A 175 -27.10 -11.66 10.06
N TYR A 176 -25.94 -11.64 10.72
CA TYR A 176 -25.35 -12.84 11.29
C TYR A 176 -25.95 -12.99 12.68
N TYR A 177 -26.85 -13.97 12.81
CA TYR A 177 -27.23 -14.55 14.07
C TYR A 177 -26.17 -15.56 14.50
#